data_b828b702a32e0625c4daef29834a9daf
#
_entry.id   b828b702a32e0625c4daef29834a9daf
#
_cell.length_a   1.000
_cell.length_b   1.000
_cell.length_c   1.000
_cell.angle_alpha   90.00
_cell.angle_beta   90.00
_cell.angle_gamma   90.00
#
_symmetry.space_group_name_H-M   'P 1'
#
loop_
_entity.id
_entity.type
_entity.pdbx_description
1 polymer ?
#
loop_
_entity_poly.entity_id
_entity_poly.type
_entity_poly.pdbx_seq_one_letter_code
_entity_poly.pdbx_strand_id
1 'polypeptide(L)'
;CGKGQFISELASENLDINYIAIDLVDAMLGLAKRNVEAKYKEKNIEPKNIVLTRFDIERILLILEKQDEIERIYINFCNPWPKGKHRKKRLTHTRQLEKYRVFLKENGEIYFKTDDDDLFHSSLLYMEEAGFEVVKKTYDLHAEPIFEKNIETEHEKMFSDQGIKIKALIARKIEK
;
A
#
# COMPACT_ATOMS: atom_id res chain seq x y z
N CYS A 1 3.55 6.52 2.84
CA CYS A 1 4.50 5.52 3.39
C CYS A 1 4.71 5.70 4.91
N GLY A 2 4.16 6.77 5.46
CA GLY A 2 4.29 7.10 6.86
C GLY A 2 5.75 7.17 7.32
N LYS A 3 6.06 6.67 8.50
CA LYS A 3 7.41 6.65 9.06
C LYS A 3 8.36 5.60 8.44
N GLY A 4 7.91 4.85 7.43
CA GLY A 4 8.72 3.93 6.66
C GLY A 4 9.05 2.59 7.32
N GLN A 5 8.44 2.23 8.43
CA GLN A 5 8.69 0.97 9.12
C GLN A 5 8.38 -0.24 8.24
N PHE A 6 7.19 -0.25 7.62
CA PHE A 6 6.78 -1.30 6.70
C PHE A 6 7.75 -1.46 5.53
N ILE A 7 8.09 -0.36 4.85
CA ILE A 7 8.95 -0.43 3.67
C ILE A 7 10.41 -0.75 4.01
N SER A 8 10.91 -0.30 5.16
CA SER A 8 12.26 -0.63 5.61
C SER A 8 12.42 -2.13 5.87
N GLU A 9 11.44 -2.75 6.48
CA GLU A 9 11.38 -4.21 6.70
C GLU A 9 11.30 -4.95 5.36
N LEU A 10 10.27 -4.64 4.55
CA LEU A 10 10.00 -5.30 3.28
C LEU A 10 11.20 -5.20 2.32
N ALA A 11 11.74 -4.01 2.11
CA ALA A 11 12.82 -3.80 1.15
C ALA A 11 14.16 -4.39 1.61
N SER A 12 14.44 -4.36 2.91
CA SER A 12 15.68 -4.95 3.45
C SER A 12 15.68 -6.49 3.46
N GLU A 13 14.52 -7.11 3.29
CA GLU A 13 14.38 -8.57 3.18
C GLU A 13 14.35 -9.05 1.73
N ASN A 14 14.10 -8.16 0.76
CA ASN A 14 13.93 -8.48 -0.65
C ASN A 14 14.84 -7.60 -1.52
N LEU A 15 16.14 -7.82 -1.44
CA LEU A 15 17.15 -6.97 -2.09
C LEU A 15 17.11 -7.01 -3.63
N ASP A 16 16.54 -8.05 -4.21
CA ASP A 16 16.37 -8.20 -5.67
C ASP A 16 15.17 -7.44 -6.23
N ILE A 17 14.35 -6.84 -5.36
CA ILE A 17 13.17 -6.07 -5.73
C ILE A 17 13.40 -4.59 -5.45
N ASN A 18 13.07 -3.74 -6.42
CA ASN A 18 13.11 -2.29 -6.26
C ASN A 18 11.79 -1.76 -5.70
N TYR A 19 11.87 -0.82 -4.79
CA TYR A 19 10.73 -0.23 -4.11
C TYR A 19 10.68 1.29 -4.27
N ILE A 20 9.48 1.81 -4.48
CA ILE A 20 9.20 3.25 -4.45
C ILE A 20 8.21 3.50 -3.30
N ALA A 21 8.63 4.26 -2.31
CA ALA A 21 7.79 4.67 -1.19
C ALA A 21 7.38 6.13 -1.37
N ILE A 22 6.08 6.36 -1.45
CA ILE A 22 5.50 7.67 -1.74
C ILE A 22 4.75 8.18 -0.50
N ASP A 23 5.00 9.43 -0.15
CA ASP A 23 4.23 10.17 0.84
C ASP A 23 4.07 11.64 0.42
N LEU A 24 3.04 12.30 0.91
CA LEU A 24 2.81 13.72 0.64
C LEU A 24 3.50 14.62 1.67
N VAL A 25 3.83 14.08 2.85
CA VAL A 25 4.30 14.82 4.02
C VAL A 25 5.82 14.67 4.18
N ASP A 26 6.57 15.77 4.00
CA ASP A 26 8.04 15.79 4.12
C ASP A 26 8.55 15.27 5.46
N ALA A 27 7.89 15.64 6.56
CA ALA A 27 8.27 15.19 7.89
C ALA A 27 8.22 13.66 8.03
N MET A 28 7.23 13.01 7.41
CA MET A 28 7.13 11.55 7.37
C MET A 28 8.27 10.93 6.56
N LEU A 29 8.60 11.51 5.41
CA LEU A 29 9.72 11.04 4.59
C LEU A 29 11.07 11.17 5.29
N GLY A 30 11.28 12.22 6.08
CA GLY A 30 12.48 12.39 6.90
C GLY A 30 12.61 11.30 7.97
N LEU A 31 11.50 10.91 8.60
CA LEU A 31 11.46 9.78 9.53
C LEU A 31 11.66 8.44 8.80
N ALA A 32 11.00 8.27 7.65
CA ALA A 32 11.13 7.07 6.84
C ALA A 32 12.58 6.85 6.40
N LYS A 33 13.28 7.89 5.96
CA LYS A 33 14.69 7.82 5.59
C LYS A 33 15.55 7.30 6.74
N ARG A 34 15.39 7.87 7.94
CA ARG A 34 16.15 7.42 9.12
C ARG A 34 15.87 5.96 9.47
N ASN A 35 14.61 5.54 9.41
CA ASN A 35 14.24 4.16 9.71
C ASN A 35 14.78 3.17 8.67
N VAL A 36 14.76 3.54 7.39
CA VAL A 36 15.40 2.75 6.32
C VAL A 36 16.90 2.64 6.55
N GLU A 37 17.59 3.76 6.75
CA GLU A 37 19.05 3.77 6.98
C GLU A 37 19.41 2.92 8.22
N ALA A 38 18.67 3.07 9.32
CA ALA A 38 18.89 2.30 10.55
C ALA A 38 18.69 0.79 10.32
N LYS A 39 17.61 0.40 9.64
CA LYS A 39 17.29 -1.01 9.35
C LYS A 39 18.34 -1.67 8.45
N TYR A 40 18.77 -0.97 7.42
CA TYR A 40 19.79 -1.48 6.51
C TYR A 40 21.18 -1.57 7.18
N LYS A 41 21.51 -0.58 8.03
CA LYS A 41 22.73 -0.62 8.83
C LYS A 41 22.74 -1.78 9.82
N GLU A 42 21.61 -2.05 10.49
CA GLU A 42 21.45 -3.21 11.39
C GLU A 42 21.77 -4.52 10.68
N LYS A 43 21.35 -4.65 9.42
CA LYS A 43 21.60 -5.83 8.57
C LYS A 43 22.97 -5.78 7.85
N ASN A 44 23.76 -4.73 8.02
CA ASN A 44 25.04 -4.51 7.35
C ASN A 44 24.94 -4.54 5.81
N ILE A 45 23.88 -3.90 5.26
CA ILE A 45 23.63 -3.77 3.82
C ILE A 45 23.37 -2.30 3.46
N GLU A 46 23.52 -1.95 2.18
CA GLU A 46 23.23 -0.61 1.67
C GLU A 46 21.83 -0.51 1.09
N PRO A 47 21.09 0.60 1.32
CA PRO A 47 19.72 0.80 0.81
C PRO A 47 19.71 1.18 -0.68
N LYS A 48 20.09 0.26 -1.57
CA LYS A 48 20.17 0.51 -3.02
C LYS A 48 18.88 0.24 -3.78
N ASN A 49 17.96 -0.49 -3.18
CA ASN A 49 16.73 -0.96 -3.81
C ASN A 49 15.47 -0.21 -3.36
N ILE A 50 15.61 0.98 -2.76
CA ILE A 50 14.49 1.78 -2.27
C ILE A 50 14.65 3.25 -2.60
N VAL A 51 13.59 3.85 -3.11
CA VAL A 51 13.47 5.29 -3.34
C VAL A 51 12.33 5.83 -2.48
N LEU A 52 12.62 6.88 -1.71
CA LEU A 52 11.61 7.64 -0.96
C LEU A 52 11.32 8.91 -1.73
N THR A 53 10.06 9.17 -2.05
CA THR A 53 9.69 10.36 -2.83
C THR A 53 8.48 11.07 -2.25
N ARG A 54 8.56 12.41 -2.22
CA ARG A 54 7.41 13.27 -1.96
C ARG A 54 6.61 13.44 -3.23
N PHE A 55 5.41 12.91 -3.26
CA PHE A 55 4.54 13.06 -4.41
C PHE A 55 3.06 12.92 -4.02
N ASP A 56 2.20 13.63 -4.75
CA ASP A 56 0.76 13.48 -4.65
C ASP A 56 0.31 12.29 -5.50
N ILE A 57 -0.18 11.24 -4.84
CA ILE A 57 -0.61 10.01 -5.51
C ILE A 57 -1.75 10.24 -6.51
N GLU A 58 -2.57 11.29 -6.34
CA GLU A 58 -3.59 11.64 -7.33
C GLU A 58 -2.98 12.01 -8.69
N ARG A 59 -1.71 12.40 -8.71
CA ARG A 59 -0.97 12.82 -9.91
C ARG A 59 0.05 11.76 -10.36
N ILE A 60 -0.05 10.53 -9.91
CA ILE A 60 0.96 9.48 -10.09
C ILE A 60 1.36 9.25 -11.56
N LEU A 61 0.47 9.47 -12.50
CA LEU A 61 0.75 9.34 -13.94
C LEU A 61 1.69 10.41 -14.51
N LEU A 62 2.14 11.38 -13.69
CA LEU A 62 3.23 12.30 -14.07
C LEU A 62 4.62 11.69 -13.86
N ILE A 63 4.73 10.60 -13.10
CA ILE A 63 6.01 9.98 -12.74
C ILE A 63 6.06 8.48 -13.00
N LEU A 64 4.92 7.83 -13.21
CA LEU A 64 4.85 6.40 -13.56
C LEU A 64 4.01 6.21 -14.82
N GLU A 65 4.50 5.36 -15.71
CA GLU A 65 3.89 5.05 -17.00
C GLU A 65 3.92 3.53 -17.27
N LYS A 66 3.32 3.10 -18.37
CA LYS A 66 3.13 1.67 -18.69
C LYS A 66 4.44 0.86 -18.68
N GLN A 67 5.53 1.45 -19.14
CA GLN A 67 6.84 0.79 -19.21
C GLN A 67 7.53 0.56 -17.87
N ASP A 68 7.03 1.18 -16.78
CA ASP A 68 7.58 0.96 -15.44
C ASP A 68 7.21 -0.41 -14.87
N GLU A 69 6.16 -1.05 -15.41
CA GLU A 69 5.76 -2.44 -15.12
C GLU A 69 5.76 -2.77 -13.62
N ILE A 70 5.08 -1.95 -12.82
CA ILE A 70 4.97 -2.18 -11.38
C ILE A 70 4.28 -3.52 -11.11
N GLU A 71 4.89 -4.38 -10.31
CA GLU A 71 4.34 -5.70 -9.97
C GLU A 71 3.29 -5.64 -8.86
N ARG A 72 3.50 -4.77 -7.86
CA ARG A 72 2.67 -4.74 -6.66
C ARG A 72 2.57 -3.34 -6.07
N ILE A 73 1.38 -3.01 -5.59
CA ILE A 73 1.10 -1.79 -4.83
C ILE A 73 0.66 -2.18 -3.43
N TYR A 74 1.26 -1.57 -2.41
CA TYR A 74 0.86 -1.71 -1.01
C TYR A 74 0.15 -0.43 -0.55
N ILE A 75 -1.07 -0.57 -0.04
CA ILE A 75 -1.87 0.51 0.53
C ILE A 75 -2.21 0.13 1.97
N ASN A 76 -1.52 0.71 2.93
CA ASN A 76 -1.66 0.36 4.33
C ASN A 76 -2.20 1.55 5.13
N PHE A 77 -3.40 1.39 5.73
CA PHE A 77 -4.01 2.38 6.62
C PHE A 77 -4.09 3.79 6.03
N CYS A 78 -4.51 3.90 4.78
CA CYS A 78 -4.72 5.19 4.13
C CYS A 78 -5.92 5.92 4.74
N ASN A 79 -5.99 7.24 4.51
CA ASN A 79 -7.08 8.06 5.02
C ASN A 79 -8.44 7.56 4.48
N PRO A 80 -9.41 7.23 5.33
CA PRO A 80 -10.70 6.67 4.92
C PRO A 80 -11.65 7.69 4.29
N TRP A 81 -11.40 8.99 4.46
CA TRP A 81 -12.25 10.07 3.95
C TRP A 81 -13.75 9.80 4.18
N PRO A 82 -14.25 9.83 5.43
CA PRO A 82 -15.60 9.36 5.77
C PRO A 82 -16.73 10.21 5.16
N LYS A 83 -16.48 11.50 4.91
CA LYS A 83 -17.49 12.39 4.31
C LYS A 83 -17.70 12.07 2.83
N GLY A 84 -18.95 11.88 2.41
CA GLY A 84 -19.31 11.48 1.04
C GLY A 84 -18.67 12.34 -0.05
N LYS A 85 -18.59 13.67 0.14
CA LYS A 85 -17.95 14.59 -0.82
C LYS A 85 -16.44 14.38 -1.01
N HIS A 86 -15.80 13.65 -0.09
CA HIS A 86 -14.36 13.38 -0.14
C HIS A 86 -14.01 11.95 -0.55
N ARG A 87 -14.98 11.06 -0.74
CA ARG A 87 -14.74 9.66 -1.10
C ARG A 87 -13.85 9.48 -2.34
N LYS A 88 -13.95 10.40 -3.30
CA LYS A 88 -13.10 10.41 -4.51
C LYS A 88 -11.59 10.58 -4.23
N LYS A 89 -11.22 10.99 -3.01
CA LYS A 89 -9.83 11.12 -2.56
C LYS A 89 -9.26 9.83 -1.98
N ARG A 90 -10.07 8.80 -1.78
CA ARG A 90 -9.63 7.50 -1.29
C ARG A 90 -8.63 6.89 -2.26
N LEU A 91 -7.54 6.34 -1.75
CA LEU A 91 -6.51 5.70 -2.58
C LEU A 91 -7.03 4.43 -3.29
N THR A 92 -8.10 3.85 -2.80
CA THR A 92 -8.78 2.68 -3.38
C THR A 92 -10.00 3.05 -4.22
N HIS A 93 -10.33 4.35 -4.39
CA HIS A 93 -11.47 4.74 -5.23
C HIS A 93 -11.25 4.35 -6.69
N THR A 94 -12.28 3.90 -7.40
CA THR A 94 -12.27 3.49 -8.82
C THR A 94 -11.43 4.42 -9.70
N ARG A 95 -11.63 5.73 -9.58
CA ARG A 95 -10.87 6.76 -10.31
C ARG A 95 -9.35 6.66 -10.09
N GLN A 96 -8.90 6.32 -8.88
CA GLN A 96 -7.48 6.20 -8.56
C GLN A 96 -6.94 4.83 -8.98
N LEU A 97 -7.73 3.78 -8.81
CA LEU A 97 -7.41 2.43 -9.25
C LEU A 97 -7.21 2.35 -10.77
N GLU A 98 -8.00 3.09 -11.56
CA GLU A 98 -7.82 3.19 -13.01
C GLU A 98 -6.45 3.76 -13.40
N LYS A 99 -5.91 4.71 -12.61
CA LYS A 99 -4.55 5.20 -12.82
C LYS A 99 -3.50 4.12 -12.51
N TYR A 100 -3.70 3.35 -11.45
CA TYR A 100 -2.79 2.25 -11.11
C TYR A 100 -2.73 1.20 -12.23
N ARG A 101 -3.83 0.95 -12.91
CA ARG A 101 -3.88 0.02 -14.05
C ARG A 101 -2.91 0.40 -15.17
N VAL A 102 -2.60 1.68 -15.35
CA VAL A 102 -1.71 2.15 -16.41
C VAL A 102 -0.30 1.56 -16.27
N PHE A 103 0.25 1.59 -15.06
CA PHE A 103 1.63 1.18 -14.80
C PHE A 103 1.75 -0.17 -14.07
N LEU A 104 0.65 -0.75 -13.56
CA LEU A 104 0.66 -2.13 -13.10
C LEU A 104 0.79 -3.07 -14.29
N LYS A 105 1.74 -4.00 -14.23
CA LYS A 105 1.87 -5.06 -15.23
C LYS A 105 0.63 -5.98 -15.24
N GLU A 106 0.50 -6.80 -16.26
CA GLU A 106 -0.55 -7.82 -16.32
C GLU A 106 -0.41 -8.77 -15.12
N ASN A 107 -1.55 -9.09 -14.50
CA ASN A 107 -1.62 -9.83 -13.23
C ASN A 107 -0.95 -9.13 -12.03
N GLY A 108 -0.56 -7.87 -12.16
CA GLY A 108 -0.06 -7.06 -11.04
C GLY A 108 -1.10 -6.92 -9.94
N GLU A 109 -0.67 -6.82 -8.70
CA GLU A 109 -1.53 -6.94 -7.53
C GLU A 109 -1.54 -5.69 -6.65
N ILE A 110 -2.66 -5.48 -5.97
CA ILE A 110 -2.82 -4.48 -4.91
C ILE A 110 -3.03 -5.22 -3.60
N TYR A 111 -2.19 -4.94 -2.61
CA TYR A 111 -2.30 -5.40 -1.24
C TYR A 111 -2.81 -4.24 -0.40
N PHE A 112 -3.97 -4.43 0.22
CA PHE A 112 -4.64 -3.37 0.96
C PHE A 112 -4.99 -3.82 2.38
N LYS A 113 -4.66 -2.98 3.37
CA LYS A 113 -5.02 -3.15 4.79
C LYS A 113 -5.68 -1.90 5.34
N THR A 114 -6.72 -2.06 6.15
CA THR A 114 -7.40 -0.98 6.85
C THR A 114 -8.08 -1.45 8.13
N ASP A 115 -8.22 -0.55 9.08
CA ASP A 115 -9.07 -0.68 10.27
C ASP A 115 -10.52 -0.24 10.00
N ASP A 116 -10.75 0.55 8.95
CA ASP A 116 -12.03 1.19 8.63
C ASP A 116 -12.96 0.30 7.81
N ASP A 117 -14.14 -0.02 8.37
CA ASP A 117 -15.13 -0.90 7.74
C ASP A 117 -15.74 -0.29 6.48
N ASP A 118 -16.11 1.01 6.49
CA ASP A 118 -16.73 1.66 5.32
C ASP A 118 -15.75 1.74 4.16
N LEU A 119 -14.49 2.09 4.45
CA LEU A 119 -13.45 2.09 3.43
C LEU A 119 -13.23 0.70 2.86
N PHE A 120 -13.20 -0.35 3.69
CA PHE A 120 -12.99 -1.71 3.23
C PHE A 120 -14.12 -2.19 2.31
N HIS A 121 -15.38 -2.05 2.76
CA HIS A 121 -16.54 -2.45 1.96
C HIS A 121 -16.65 -1.67 0.65
N SER A 122 -16.42 -0.36 0.69
CA SER A 122 -16.40 0.46 -0.53
C SER A 122 -15.28 0.04 -1.47
N SER A 123 -14.10 -0.32 -0.92
CA SER A 123 -12.95 -0.74 -1.72
C SER A 123 -13.19 -2.04 -2.48
N LEU A 124 -13.95 -2.99 -1.92
CA LEU A 124 -14.34 -4.20 -2.64
C LEU A 124 -15.10 -3.86 -3.93
N LEU A 125 -16.05 -2.94 -3.86
CA LEU A 125 -16.83 -2.48 -5.02
C LEU A 125 -15.94 -1.70 -6.01
N TYR A 126 -15.10 -0.81 -5.51
CA TYR A 126 -14.17 -0.02 -6.35
C TYR A 126 -13.18 -0.89 -7.11
N MET A 127 -12.69 -1.98 -6.50
CA MET A 127 -11.80 -2.95 -7.18
C MET A 127 -12.51 -3.59 -8.37
N GLU A 128 -13.73 -4.09 -8.16
CA GLU A 128 -14.54 -4.69 -9.23
C GLU A 128 -14.82 -3.70 -10.37
N GLU A 129 -15.30 -2.49 -10.04
CA GLU A 129 -15.58 -1.42 -11.02
C GLU A 129 -14.33 -1.05 -11.84
N ALA A 130 -13.16 -1.03 -11.22
CA ALA A 130 -11.91 -0.67 -11.87
C ALA A 130 -11.27 -1.83 -12.65
N GLY A 131 -11.86 -3.03 -12.66
CA GLY A 131 -11.31 -4.20 -13.34
C GLY A 131 -10.16 -4.86 -12.60
N PHE A 132 -10.34 -5.03 -11.29
CA PHE A 132 -9.52 -5.86 -10.43
C PHE A 132 -10.36 -7.00 -9.86
N GLU A 133 -9.83 -8.20 -9.87
CA GLU A 133 -10.39 -9.35 -9.20
C GLU A 133 -9.88 -9.42 -7.76
N VAL A 134 -10.77 -9.45 -6.76
CA VAL A 134 -10.38 -9.70 -5.38
C VAL A 134 -10.11 -11.20 -5.19
N VAL A 135 -8.84 -11.58 -5.19
CA VAL A 135 -8.41 -12.99 -5.14
C VAL A 135 -8.34 -13.54 -3.71
N LYS A 136 -8.11 -12.67 -2.73
CA LYS A 136 -8.18 -13.00 -1.30
C LYS A 136 -8.72 -11.82 -0.51
N LYS A 137 -9.49 -12.10 0.54
CA LYS A 137 -9.94 -11.08 1.51
C LYS A 137 -10.14 -11.70 2.88
N THR A 138 -9.98 -10.88 3.91
CA THR A 138 -10.30 -11.22 5.30
C THR A 138 -10.84 -10.00 6.04
N TYR A 139 -11.71 -10.24 7.00
CA TYR A 139 -12.23 -9.23 7.92
C TYR A 139 -11.47 -9.22 9.26
N ASP A 140 -10.54 -10.15 9.43
CA ASP A 140 -9.68 -10.26 10.61
C ASP A 140 -8.33 -10.89 10.21
N LEU A 141 -7.40 -10.03 9.79
CA LEU A 141 -6.11 -10.46 9.23
C LEU A 141 -5.28 -11.30 10.21
N HIS A 142 -5.41 -11.04 11.53
CA HIS A 142 -4.62 -11.74 12.52
C HIS A 142 -5.20 -13.14 12.84
N ALA A 143 -6.52 -13.31 12.75
CA ALA A 143 -7.18 -14.60 12.91
C ALA A 143 -7.16 -15.41 11.60
N GLU A 144 -7.28 -14.75 10.45
CA GLU A 144 -7.37 -15.34 9.12
C GLU A 144 -6.33 -14.70 8.18
N PRO A 145 -5.03 -15.08 8.27
CA PRO A 145 -3.97 -14.50 7.45
C PRO A 145 -4.16 -14.82 5.97
N ILE A 146 -4.02 -13.80 5.12
CA ILE A 146 -4.09 -13.94 3.65
C ILE A 146 -2.76 -13.64 2.95
N PHE A 147 -1.79 -13.05 3.66
CA PHE A 147 -0.45 -12.79 3.16
C PHE A 147 0.49 -13.93 3.57
N GLU A 148 1.45 -14.29 2.72
CA GLU A 148 2.49 -15.27 3.08
C GLU A 148 3.30 -14.80 4.29
N LYS A 149 3.61 -13.51 4.32
CA LYS A 149 4.25 -12.83 5.44
C LYS A 149 3.54 -11.50 5.66
N ASN A 150 2.94 -11.33 6.83
CA ASN A 150 2.42 -10.04 7.24
C ASN A 150 3.51 -9.24 7.94
N ILE A 151 3.84 -8.07 7.39
CA ILE A 151 4.66 -7.08 8.09
C ILE A 151 3.70 -6.15 8.82
N GLU A 152 3.70 -6.25 10.15
CA GLU A 152 2.85 -5.43 11.01
C GLU A 152 3.33 -3.97 10.99
N THR A 153 2.42 -3.03 10.72
CA THR A 153 2.71 -1.60 10.80
C THR A 153 2.45 -1.05 12.20
N GLU A 154 2.98 0.13 12.52
CA GLU A 154 2.65 0.81 13.79
C GLU A 154 1.14 1.01 13.96
N HIS A 155 0.43 1.40 12.90
CA HIS A 155 -1.03 1.56 12.92
C HIS A 155 -1.75 0.23 13.15
N GLU A 156 -1.30 -0.83 12.51
CA GLU A 156 -1.86 -2.18 12.68
C GLU A 156 -1.76 -2.62 14.12
N LYS A 157 -0.57 -2.50 14.72
CA LYS A 157 -0.35 -2.81 16.13
C LYS A 157 -1.23 -1.97 17.05
N MET A 158 -1.27 -0.66 16.84
CA MET A 158 -2.06 0.26 17.64
C MET A 158 -3.56 -0.11 17.62
N PHE A 159 -4.12 -0.43 16.47
CA PHE A 159 -5.52 -0.82 16.33
C PHE A 159 -5.79 -2.21 16.89
N SER A 160 -4.89 -3.17 16.67
CA SER A 160 -5.01 -4.53 17.21
C SER A 160 -4.95 -4.53 18.73
N ASP A 161 -4.07 -3.73 19.34
CA ASP A 161 -3.98 -3.57 20.79
C ASP A 161 -5.28 -2.98 21.39
N GLN A 162 -6.09 -2.28 20.60
CA GLN A 162 -7.42 -1.77 20.98
C GLN A 162 -8.56 -2.76 20.68
N GLY A 163 -8.25 -3.96 20.18
CA GLY A 163 -9.24 -4.96 19.80
C GLY A 163 -9.95 -4.68 18.46
N ILE A 164 -9.43 -3.76 17.66
CA ILE A 164 -9.97 -3.44 16.33
C ILE A 164 -9.42 -4.45 15.33
N LYS A 165 -10.33 -5.13 14.64
CA LYS A 165 -9.97 -6.10 13.60
C LYS A 165 -9.44 -5.41 12.36
N ILE A 166 -8.34 -5.91 11.82
CA ILE A 166 -7.75 -5.43 10.59
C ILE A 166 -8.34 -6.18 9.40
N LYS A 167 -8.93 -5.45 8.46
CA LYS A 167 -9.43 -5.99 7.19
C LYS A 167 -8.33 -5.89 6.14
N ALA A 168 -8.24 -6.90 5.31
CA ALA A 168 -7.26 -6.92 4.24
C ALA A 168 -7.79 -7.61 2.98
N LEU A 169 -7.27 -7.21 1.82
CA LEU A 169 -7.52 -7.90 0.56
C LEU A 169 -6.26 -7.92 -0.33
N ILE A 170 -6.25 -8.87 -1.24
CA ILE A 170 -5.37 -8.91 -2.41
C ILE A 170 -6.27 -8.82 -3.63
N ALA A 171 -6.04 -7.83 -4.47
CA ALA A 171 -6.74 -7.66 -5.74
C ALA A 171 -5.75 -7.72 -6.90
N ARG A 172 -6.10 -8.43 -7.96
CA ARG A 172 -5.29 -8.65 -9.16
C ARG A 172 -5.87 -7.91 -10.34
N LYS A 173 -5.00 -7.24 -11.10
CA LYS A 173 -5.39 -6.63 -12.38
C LYS A 173 -5.82 -7.73 -13.35
N ILE A 174 -7.03 -7.60 -13.91
CA ILE A 174 -7.54 -8.46 -14.98
C ILE A 174 -7.70 -7.65 -16.27
N GLU A 175 -7.71 -8.33 -17.40
CA GLU A 175 -8.08 -7.71 -18.68
C GLU A 175 -9.49 -7.11 -18.59
N LYS A 176 -9.68 -5.95 -19.18
CA LYS A 176 -10.95 -5.21 -19.18
C LYS A 176 -11.60 -5.30 -20.53
#